data_750903ff657caade049845e68228db16
#
_entry.id   750903ff657caade049845e68228db16
#
_cell.length_a   1.000
_cell.length_b   1.000
_cell.length_c   1.000
_cell.angle_alpha   90.00
_cell.angle_beta   90.00
_cell.angle_gamma   90.00
#
_symmetry.space_group_name_H-M   'P 1'
#
loop_
_entity.id
_entity.type
_entity.pdbx_description
1 polymer ?
#
loop_
_entity_poly.entity_id
_entity_poly.type
_entity_poly.pdbx_seq_one_letter_code
_entity_poly.pdbx_strand_id
1 'polypeptide(L)'
;MRSIVVLFLPFVLFARSSFITPFEYSSSLYKNPRGIGCYHCHGEKGEGRLIAKYIHKKKKKSFRGPEINSLSYDTFKKALNTPKRGMPRYYLTKEEIKALYFYLQQMKIDNEK
;
A
#
# COMPACT_ATOMS: atom_id res chain seq x y z
N MET A 1 42.93 14.58 -51.18
CA MET A 1 42.16 13.55 -50.47
C MET A 1 41.67 14.13 -49.18
N ARG A 2 40.39 14.33 -49.06
CA ARG A 2 39.77 14.81 -47.82
C ARG A 2 39.30 13.59 -47.00
N SER A 3 39.94 13.36 -45.86
CA SER A 3 39.50 12.35 -44.92
C SER A 3 38.27 12.86 -44.23
N ILE A 4 37.13 12.24 -44.46
CA ILE A 4 35.90 12.51 -43.73
C ILE A 4 36.01 11.72 -42.44
N VAL A 5 36.31 12.42 -41.34
CA VAL A 5 36.23 11.82 -39.99
C VAL A 5 34.78 11.88 -39.60
N VAL A 6 34.09 10.74 -39.76
CA VAL A 6 32.76 10.58 -39.23
C VAL A 6 32.91 10.35 -37.73
N LEU A 7 32.71 11.43 -36.99
CA LEU A 7 32.67 11.34 -35.53
C LEU A 7 31.36 10.62 -35.13
N PHE A 8 31.46 9.33 -34.92
CA PHE A 8 30.38 8.59 -34.31
C PHE A 8 30.32 8.98 -32.83
N LEU A 9 29.47 9.94 -32.50
CA LEU A 9 29.11 10.20 -31.12
C LEU A 9 28.25 9.00 -30.65
N PRO A 10 28.72 8.25 -29.65
CA PRO A 10 27.82 7.26 -29.03
C PRO A 10 26.69 8.04 -28.38
N PHE A 11 25.53 7.96 -28.95
CA PHE A 11 24.29 8.39 -28.30
C PHE A 11 24.06 7.46 -27.14
N VAL A 12 24.62 7.83 -25.98
CA VAL A 12 24.33 7.11 -24.75
C VAL A 12 22.89 7.41 -24.41
N LEU A 13 22.01 6.56 -24.84
CA LEU A 13 20.64 6.52 -24.35
C LEU A 13 20.73 6.20 -22.86
N PHE A 14 20.73 7.25 -22.06
CA PHE A 14 20.38 7.11 -20.66
C PHE A 14 18.92 6.72 -20.61
N ALA A 15 18.67 5.41 -20.70
CA ALA A 15 17.39 4.88 -20.34
C ALA A 15 17.20 5.20 -18.86
N ARG A 16 16.49 6.27 -18.57
CA ARG A 16 15.98 6.51 -17.22
C ARG A 16 14.98 5.41 -16.97
N SER A 17 15.47 4.30 -16.42
CA SER A 17 14.59 3.33 -15.83
C SER A 17 13.97 4.02 -14.59
N SER A 18 12.76 4.52 -14.74
CA SER A 18 12.00 5.05 -13.63
C SER A 18 11.51 3.86 -12.81
N PHE A 19 12.43 3.21 -12.09
CA PHE A 19 12.04 2.21 -11.10
C PHE A 19 11.45 2.94 -9.91
N ILE A 20 10.20 2.62 -9.60
CA ILE A 20 9.61 3.09 -8.35
C ILE A 20 10.33 2.43 -7.19
N THR A 21 10.49 3.15 -6.10
CA THR A 21 11.09 2.58 -4.90
C THR A 21 10.17 1.52 -4.28
N PRO A 22 10.69 0.60 -3.47
CA PRO A 22 9.84 -0.34 -2.74
C PRO A 22 8.77 0.34 -1.89
N PHE A 23 9.09 1.49 -1.32
CA PHE A 23 8.13 2.27 -0.53
C PHE A 23 7.04 2.88 -1.42
N GLU A 24 7.40 3.47 -2.54
CA GLU A 24 6.42 4.03 -3.49
C GLU A 24 5.49 2.95 -4.03
N TYR A 25 6.03 1.79 -4.35
CA TYR A 25 5.25 0.65 -4.80
C TYR A 25 4.25 0.20 -3.73
N SER A 26 4.71 0.01 -2.51
CA SER A 26 3.87 -0.44 -1.41
C SER A 26 2.83 0.61 -1.01
N SER A 27 3.19 1.89 -1.06
CA SER A 27 2.26 3.00 -0.85
C SER A 27 1.16 3.01 -1.90
N SER A 28 1.52 2.85 -3.16
CA SER A 28 0.56 2.79 -4.27
C SER A 28 -0.38 1.59 -4.12
N LEU A 29 0.15 0.45 -3.71
CA LEU A 29 -0.63 -0.76 -3.50
C LEU A 29 -1.60 -0.59 -2.32
N TYR A 30 -1.18 0.05 -1.24
CA TYR A 30 -2.02 0.34 -0.08
C TYR A 30 -3.21 1.24 -0.47
N LYS A 31 -2.98 2.20 -1.35
CA LYS A 31 -4.02 3.11 -1.85
C LYS A 31 -4.90 2.48 -2.92
N ASN A 32 -4.37 1.53 -3.67
CA ASN A 32 -5.12 0.85 -4.73
C ASN A 32 -4.68 -0.61 -4.89
N PRO A 33 -5.21 -1.51 -4.06
CA PRO A 33 -4.90 -2.95 -4.13
C PRO A 33 -5.77 -3.69 -5.17
N ARG A 34 -6.06 -3.05 -6.29
CA ARG A 34 -7.04 -3.47 -7.29
C ARG A 34 -8.47 -3.54 -6.73
N GLY A 35 -8.81 -2.52 -5.99
CA GLY A 35 -10.11 -2.38 -5.33
C GLY A 35 -10.12 -1.17 -4.42
N ILE A 36 -10.98 -1.19 -3.43
CA ILE A 36 -11.09 -0.11 -2.45
C ILE A 36 -9.78 -0.01 -1.68
N GLY A 37 -9.20 1.18 -1.63
CA GLY A 37 -7.94 1.42 -0.92
C GLY A 37 -8.05 1.11 0.57
N CYS A 38 -7.00 0.51 1.11
CA CYS A 38 -6.94 0.14 2.52
C CYS A 38 -7.08 1.37 3.42
N TYR A 39 -6.56 2.51 2.97
CA TYR A 39 -6.57 3.75 3.74
C TYR A 39 -7.97 4.30 4.03
N HIS A 40 -8.96 3.97 3.20
CA HIS A 40 -10.34 4.43 3.39
C HIS A 40 -10.93 3.94 4.71
N CYS A 41 -10.55 2.74 5.12
CA CYS A 41 -11.07 2.11 6.33
C CYS A 41 -10.05 2.06 7.47
N HIS A 42 -8.77 1.92 7.13
CA HIS A 42 -7.71 1.74 8.13
C HIS A 42 -6.86 2.98 8.39
N GLY A 43 -7.11 4.08 7.67
CA GLY A 43 -6.31 5.30 7.75
C GLY A 43 -5.07 5.24 6.87
N GLU A 44 -4.45 6.39 6.63
CA GLU A 44 -3.29 6.50 5.74
C GLU A 44 -2.07 5.74 6.25
N LYS A 45 -1.98 5.56 7.56
CA LYS A 45 -0.85 4.88 8.24
C LYS A 45 -1.25 3.56 8.88
N GLY A 46 -2.45 3.07 8.61
CA GLY A 46 -2.98 1.87 9.24
C GLY A 46 -3.35 2.05 10.70
N GLU A 47 -3.57 3.29 11.13
CA GLU A 47 -3.89 3.64 12.52
C GLU A 47 -5.34 3.39 12.91
N GLY A 48 -6.16 3.01 11.96
CA GLY A 48 -7.59 2.87 12.11
C GLY A 48 -8.34 4.14 11.79
N ARG A 49 -9.59 4.01 11.44
CA ARG A 49 -10.43 5.15 11.04
C ARG A 49 -11.89 4.89 11.35
N LEU A 50 -12.58 5.95 11.80
CA LEU A 50 -14.03 5.90 11.88
C LEU A 50 -14.61 5.92 10.45
N ILE A 51 -15.40 4.91 10.11
CA ILE A 51 -16.01 4.77 8.79
C ILE A 51 -17.40 5.38 8.78
N ALA A 52 -18.24 5.02 9.75
CA ALA A 52 -19.63 5.47 9.82
C ALA A 52 -20.16 5.45 11.23
N LYS A 53 -21.06 6.37 11.52
CA LYS A 53 -21.91 6.36 12.72
C LYS A 53 -23.33 6.03 12.26
N TYR A 54 -24.00 5.15 12.99
CA TYR A 54 -25.34 4.72 12.65
C TYR A 54 -26.16 4.42 13.90
N ILE A 55 -27.48 4.32 13.71
CA ILE A 55 -28.39 3.98 14.79
C ILE A 55 -28.96 2.59 14.50
N HIS A 56 -28.83 1.67 15.45
CA HIS A 56 -29.39 0.33 15.38
C HIS A 56 -30.13 0.01 16.67
N LYS A 57 -31.41 -0.34 16.57
CA LYS A 57 -32.29 -0.63 17.72
C LYS A 57 -32.24 0.50 18.77
N LYS A 58 -32.39 1.74 18.31
CA LYS A 58 -32.35 2.98 19.13
C LYS A 58 -31.04 3.25 19.85
N LYS A 59 -29.97 2.51 19.52
CA LYS A 59 -28.63 2.71 20.07
C LYS A 59 -27.71 3.33 19.05
N LYS A 60 -26.94 4.33 19.46
CA LYS A 60 -25.89 4.91 18.64
C LYS A 60 -24.73 3.93 18.54
N LYS A 61 -24.34 3.57 17.32
CA LYS A 61 -23.23 2.67 17.03
C LYS A 61 -22.26 3.33 16.05
N SER A 62 -21.01 2.87 16.08
CA SER A 62 -19.99 3.30 15.14
C SER A 62 -19.38 2.08 14.46
N PHE A 63 -19.05 2.25 13.19
CA PHE A 63 -18.29 1.26 12.43
C PHE A 63 -16.91 1.84 12.17
N ARG A 64 -15.87 1.13 12.63
CA ARG A 64 -14.48 1.59 12.51
C ARG A 64 -13.65 0.52 11.82
N GLY A 65 -12.74 0.98 10.94
CA GLY A 65 -11.63 0.16 10.49
C GLY A 65 -10.62 0.04 11.63
N PRO A 66 -10.21 -1.16 12.01
CA PRO A 66 -9.26 -1.33 13.12
C PRO A 66 -7.86 -0.88 12.75
N GLU A 67 -7.05 -0.63 13.79
CA GLU A 67 -5.62 -0.41 13.64
C GLU A 67 -4.94 -1.69 13.11
N ILE A 68 -4.11 -1.54 12.08
CA ILE A 68 -3.43 -2.67 11.44
C ILE A 68 -1.91 -2.49 11.36
N ASN A 69 -1.36 -1.39 11.86
CA ASN A 69 0.08 -1.11 11.79
C ASN A 69 0.90 -1.73 12.93
N SER A 70 0.25 -2.39 13.88
CA SER A 70 0.91 -3.06 15.00
C SER A 70 0.73 -4.58 15.01
N LEU A 71 0.19 -5.14 13.93
CA LEU A 71 -0.03 -6.58 13.80
C LEU A 71 1.27 -7.31 13.44
N SER A 72 1.40 -8.56 13.88
CA SER A 72 2.43 -9.44 13.37
C SER A 72 2.16 -9.78 11.90
N TYR A 73 3.21 -10.16 11.16
CA TYR A 73 3.05 -10.53 9.75
C TYR A 73 2.07 -11.69 9.57
N ASP A 74 2.14 -12.71 10.41
CA ASP A 74 1.25 -13.87 10.32
C ASP A 74 -0.21 -13.49 10.55
N THR A 75 -0.47 -12.64 11.54
CA THR A 75 -1.83 -12.13 11.81
C THR A 75 -2.34 -11.30 10.64
N PHE A 76 -1.50 -10.44 10.11
CA PHE A 76 -1.83 -9.58 8.96
C PHE A 76 -2.17 -10.42 7.72
N LYS A 77 -1.32 -11.36 7.38
CA LYS A 77 -1.50 -12.28 6.25
C LYS A 77 -2.79 -13.11 6.41
N LYS A 78 -3.01 -13.66 7.59
CA LYS A 78 -4.21 -14.44 7.89
C LYS A 78 -5.48 -13.61 7.75
N ALA A 79 -5.45 -12.37 8.22
CA ALA A 79 -6.59 -11.47 8.12
C ALA A 79 -6.96 -11.16 6.66
N LEU A 80 -5.98 -10.99 5.79
CA LEU A 80 -6.21 -10.77 4.36
C LEU A 80 -6.76 -11.99 3.63
N ASN A 81 -6.45 -13.18 4.12
CA ASN A 81 -6.91 -14.44 3.53
C ASN A 81 -8.21 -14.97 4.14
N THR A 82 -8.72 -14.32 5.18
CA THR A 82 -9.94 -14.72 5.88
C THR A 82 -11.04 -13.70 5.61
N PRO A 83 -12.18 -14.11 5.02
CA PRO A 83 -13.29 -13.19 4.79
C PRO A 83 -13.79 -12.60 6.11
N LYS A 84 -13.96 -11.26 6.13
CA LYS A 84 -14.51 -10.54 7.29
C LYS A 84 -15.67 -9.66 6.84
N ARG A 85 -16.66 -9.53 7.72
CA ARG A 85 -17.79 -8.64 7.48
C ARG A 85 -17.33 -7.19 7.42
N GLY A 86 -17.71 -6.49 6.36
CA GLY A 86 -17.36 -5.08 6.15
C GLY A 86 -16.02 -4.84 5.49
N MET A 87 -15.18 -5.85 5.34
CA MET A 87 -13.92 -5.74 4.64
C MET A 87 -14.01 -6.41 3.26
N PRO A 88 -13.71 -5.70 2.17
CA PRO A 88 -13.69 -6.31 0.84
C PRO A 88 -12.65 -7.42 0.74
N ARG A 89 -12.93 -8.39 -0.10
CA ARG A 89 -11.96 -9.44 -0.40
C ARG A 89 -10.98 -8.96 -1.46
N TYR A 90 -9.70 -9.13 -1.18
CA TYR A 90 -8.62 -8.77 -2.10
C TYR A 90 -7.92 -10.02 -2.62
N TYR A 91 -7.54 -9.97 -3.89
CA TYR A 91 -6.77 -11.04 -4.53
C TYR A 91 -5.32 -10.58 -4.63
N LEU A 92 -4.56 -10.82 -3.56
CA LEU A 92 -3.19 -10.36 -3.42
C LEU A 92 -2.22 -11.53 -3.47
N THR A 93 -1.08 -11.33 -4.14
CA THR A 93 0.01 -12.29 -4.12
C THR A 93 0.75 -12.23 -2.79
N LYS A 94 1.58 -13.23 -2.51
CA LYS A 94 2.44 -13.22 -1.32
C LYS A 94 3.33 -11.99 -1.25
N GLU A 95 3.92 -11.62 -2.39
CA GLU A 95 4.80 -10.46 -2.51
C GLU A 95 4.04 -9.15 -2.26
N GLU A 96 2.82 -9.06 -2.74
CA GLU A 96 1.96 -7.90 -2.50
C GLU A 96 1.58 -7.77 -1.02
N ILE A 97 1.28 -8.88 -0.35
CA ILE A 97 0.99 -8.88 1.09
C ILE A 97 2.21 -8.41 1.88
N LYS A 98 3.41 -8.90 1.51
CA LYS A 98 4.67 -8.46 2.12
C LYS A 98 4.92 -6.96 1.90
N ALA A 99 4.63 -6.47 0.70
CA ALA A 99 4.78 -5.06 0.38
C ALA A 99 3.85 -4.18 1.22
N LEU A 100 2.60 -4.58 1.38
CA LEU A 100 1.63 -3.88 2.23
C LEU A 100 2.08 -3.86 3.69
N TYR A 101 2.57 -4.99 4.19
CA TYR A 101 3.10 -5.07 5.56
C TYR A 101 4.31 -4.17 5.74
N PHE A 102 5.21 -4.15 4.77
CA PHE A 102 6.37 -3.25 4.77
C PHE A 102 5.93 -1.78 4.86
N TYR A 103 4.94 -1.39 4.07
CA TYR A 103 4.39 -0.03 4.12
C TYR A 103 3.91 0.34 5.53
N LEU A 104 3.15 -0.54 6.15
CA LEU A 104 2.62 -0.32 7.49
C LEU A 104 3.72 -0.19 8.54
N GLN A 105 4.79 -0.99 8.41
CA GLN A 105 5.94 -0.90 9.31
C GLN A 105 6.67 0.44 9.16
N GLN A 106 6.85 0.92 7.92
CA GLN A 106 7.48 2.21 7.68
C GLN A 106 6.64 3.37 8.22
N MET A 107 5.34 3.31 8.05
CA MET A 107 4.44 4.33 8.57
C MET A 107 4.44 4.38 10.10
N LYS A 108 4.56 3.23 10.75
CA LYS A 108 4.66 3.16 12.21
C LYS A 108 5.94 3.82 12.71
N ILE A 109 7.08 3.55 12.08
CA ILE A 109 8.37 4.14 12.43
C ILE A 109 8.31 5.67 12.29
N ASP A 110 7.70 6.16 11.23
CA ASP A 110 7.59 7.61 11.00
C ASP A 110 6.71 8.31 12.05
N ASN A 111 5.73 7.60 12.61
CA ASN A 111 4.88 8.13 13.66
C ASN A 111 5.57 8.19 15.03
N GLU A 112 6.56 7.35 15.27
CA GLU A 112 7.28 7.28 16.55
C GLU A 112 8.42 8.31 16.64
N LYS A 113 8.71 9.01 15.54
CA LYS A 113 9.65 10.12 15.51
C LYS A 113 8.93 11.42 15.87
#